data_a27abb401052fb4a3d05a8e4a119f2bd
#
_entry.id   a27abb401052fb4a3d05a8e4a119f2bd
#
_cell.length_a   1.000
_cell.length_b   1.000
_cell.length_c   1.000
_cell.angle_alpha   90.00
_cell.angle_beta   90.00
_cell.angle_gamma   90.00
#
_symmetry.space_group_name_H-M   'P 1'
#
loop_
_entity.id
_entity.type
_entity.pdbx_description
1 polymer ?
#
loop_
_entity_poly.entity_id
_entity_poly.type
_entity_poly.pdbx_seq_one_letter_code
_entity_poly.pdbx_strand_id
1 'polypeptide(L)'
;MRTVTLSPKAIKDLDELKRSDIKMLAKIISLIAEIAVTPFEGTGKPEPLKHALKGKWSRRITQEHRLVYEVKDETIIVISCRYHYD
;
A
#
# COMPACT_ATOMS: atom_id res chain seq x y z
N MET A 1 -1.06 -16.20 6.06
CA MET A 1 -0.44 -15.00 5.51
C MET A 1 -0.52 -15.01 3.98
N ARG A 2 -0.92 -13.90 3.41
CA ARG A 2 -1.03 -13.79 1.95
C ARG A 2 0.31 -13.42 1.33
N THR A 3 0.50 -13.84 0.08
CA THR A 3 1.68 -13.46 -0.69
C THR A 3 1.53 -12.01 -1.14
N VAL A 4 2.63 -11.26 -1.15
CA VAL A 4 2.61 -9.85 -1.58
C VAL A 4 3.34 -9.70 -2.91
N THR A 5 2.68 -9.06 -3.85
CA THR A 5 3.24 -8.74 -5.17
C THR A 5 3.26 -7.22 -5.32
N LEU A 6 4.32 -6.69 -5.89
CA LEU A 6 4.47 -5.25 -6.10
C LEU A 6 4.29 -4.93 -7.59
N SER A 7 3.45 -3.93 -7.88
CA SER A 7 3.30 -3.45 -9.25
C SER A 7 4.57 -2.70 -9.67
N PRO A 8 4.77 -2.48 -10.99
CA PRO A 8 5.90 -1.67 -11.45
C PRO A 8 5.95 -0.28 -10.82
N LYS A 9 4.79 0.37 -10.63
CA LYS A 9 4.74 1.67 -9.99
C LYS A 9 5.16 1.58 -8.52
N ALA A 10 4.69 0.55 -7.80
CA ALA A 10 5.07 0.37 -6.41
C ALA A 10 6.58 0.15 -6.27
N ILE A 11 7.16 -0.64 -7.16
CA ILE A 11 8.61 -0.87 -7.15
C ILE A 11 9.34 0.45 -7.36
N LYS A 12 8.91 1.24 -8.32
CA LYS A 12 9.52 2.55 -8.59
C LYS A 12 9.40 3.48 -7.39
N ASP A 13 8.21 3.52 -6.79
CA ASP A 13 7.97 4.36 -5.61
C ASP A 13 8.93 4.00 -4.47
N LEU A 14 9.06 2.71 -4.19
CA LEU A 14 9.93 2.24 -3.11
C LEU A 14 11.40 2.51 -3.41
N ASP A 15 11.80 2.33 -4.66
CA ASP A 15 13.19 2.60 -5.06
C ASP A 15 13.54 4.06 -4.89
N GLU A 16 12.64 4.97 -5.24
CA GLU A 16 12.85 6.40 -5.06
C GLU A 16 12.94 6.76 -3.57
N LEU A 17 12.08 6.17 -2.74
CA LEU A 17 12.08 6.43 -1.30
C LEU A 17 13.34 5.93 -0.61
N LYS A 18 13.95 4.90 -1.14
CA LYS A 18 15.20 4.37 -0.60
C LYS A 18 16.29 5.45 -0.57
N ARG A 19 16.23 6.40 -1.50
CA ARG A 19 17.19 7.49 -1.61
C ARG A 19 16.71 8.79 -0.98
N SER A 20 15.41 9.02 -0.93
CA SER A 20 14.87 10.32 -0.53
C SER A 20 14.25 10.35 0.86
N ASP A 21 13.68 9.24 1.33
CA ASP A 21 12.98 9.21 2.61
C ASP A 21 12.95 7.81 3.18
N ILE A 22 14.04 7.43 3.82
CA ILE A 22 14.19 6.07 4.36
C ILE A 22 13.18 5.77 5.48
N LYS A 23 12.77 6.80 6.23
CA LYS A 23 11.80 6.60 7.31
C LYS A 23 10.42 6.26 6.74
N MET A 24 10.04 6.93 5.68
CA MET A 24 8.77 6.64 5.01
C MET A 24 8.81 5.23 4.39
N LEU A 25 9.95 4.86 3.81
CA LEU A 25 10.11 3.51 3.27
C LEU A 25 9.90 2.45 4.35
N ALA A 26 10.52 2.64 5.52
CA ALA A 26 10.37 1.71 6.63
C ALA A 26 8.91 1.59 7.07
N LYS A 27 8.21 2.71 7.12
CA LYS A 27 6.79 2.71 7.49
C LYS A 27 5.94 1.94 6.47
N ILE A 28 6.23 2.12 5.19
CA ILE A 28 5.50 1.41 4.14
C ILE A 28 5.74 -0.09 4.24
N ILE A 29 6.98 -0.50 4.48
CA ILE A 29 7.30 -1.93 4.63
C ILE A 29 6.55 -2.52 5.82
N SER A 30 6.47 -1.79 6.93
CA SER A 30 5.68 -2.21 8.10
C SER A 30 4.21 -2.39 7.75
N LEU A 31 3.66 -1.45 6.99
CA LEU A 31 2.25 -1.53 6.59
C LEU A 31 2.01 -2.73 5.68
N ILE A 32 2.90 -2.98 4.74
CA ILE A 32 2.78 -4.12 3.84
C ILE A 32 2.80 -5.44 4.63
N ALA A 33 3.69 -5.55 5.60
CA ALA A 33 3.76 -6.74 6.45
C ALA A 33 2.45 -6.95 7.21
N GLU A 34 1.86 -5.87 7.71
CA GLU A 34 0.58 -5.95 8.42
C GLU A 34 -0.56 -6.32 7.47
N ILE A 35 -0.59 -5.73 6.28
CA ILE A 35 -1.61 -6.02 5.28
C ILE A 35 -1.61 -7.50 4.89
N ALA A 36 -0.45 -8.11 4.81
CA ALA A 36 -0.33 -9.53 4.46
C ALA A 36 -1.07 -10.42 5.45
N VAL A 37 -1.19 -9.98 6.70
CA VAL A 37 -1.86 -10.74 7.75
C VAL A 37 -3.31 -10.29 7.92
N THR A 38 -3.56 -8.97 7.98
CA THR A 38 -4.89 -8.40 8.21
C THR A 38 -5.17 -7.32 7.18
N PRO A 39 -5.59 -7.71 5.96
CA PRO A 39 -5.71 -6.74 4.87
C PRO A 39 -6.84 -5.73 5.00
N PHE A 40 -7.84 -6.00 5.84
CA PHE A 40 -9.02 -5.14 5.91
C PHE A 40 -9.13 -4.33 7.19
N GLU A 41 -8.19 -4.46 8.10
CA GLU A 41 -8.20 -3.70 9.36
C GLU A 41 -6.77 -3.49 9.84
N GLY A 42 -6.60 -2.48 10.70
CA GLY A 42 -5.30 -2.20 11.30
C GLY A 42 -4.83 -0.77 11.09
N THR A 43 -3.52 -0.58 11.10
CA THR A 43 -2.89 0.74 11.06
C THR A 43 -3.14 1.47 9.74
N GLY A 44 -3.30 2.80 9.82
CA GLY A 44 -3.42 3.63 8.63
C GLY A 44 -4.84 3.76 8.10
N LYS A 45 -5.82 3.38 8.90
CA LYS A 45 -7.24 3.49 8.54
C LYS A 45 -7.54 2.87 7.19
N PRO A 46 -7.46 1.52 7.09
CA PRO A 46 -7.78 0.85 5.82
C PRO A 46 -9.20 1.18 5.39
N GLU A 47 -9.36 1.56 4.13
CA GLU A 47 -10.68 1.85 3.61
C GLU A 47 -10.82 1.37 2.17
N PRO A 48 -12.01 0.86 1.81
CA PRO A 48 -12.26 0.45 0.43
C PRO A 48 -12.43 1.67 -0.46
N LEU A 49 -11.94 1.58 -1.67
CA LEU A 49 -12.04 2.66 -2.64
C LEU A 49 -13.27 2.46 -3.52
N LYS A 50 -13.68 3.54 -4.20
CA LYS A 50 -14.93 3.57 -4.95
C LYS A 50 -14.68 3.88 -6.42
N HIS A 51 -15.76 3.80 -7.21
CA HIS A 51 -15.77 4.15 -8.63
C HIS A 51 -14.74 3.34 -9.41
N ALA A 52 -13.87 3.97 -10.15
CA ALA A 52 -12.88 3.30 -10.98
C ALA A 52 -11.90 2.43 -10.17
N LEU A 53 -11.78 2.71 -8.88
CA LEU A 53 -10.87 1.97 -7.99
C LEU A 53 -11.60 0.96 -7.12
N LYS A 54 -12.85 0.66 -7.43
CA LYS A 54 -13.62 -0.32 -6.67
C LYS A 54 -12.90 -1.67 -6.65
N GLY A 55 -12.85 -2.27 -5.47
CA GLY A 55 -12.14 -3.52 -5.27
C GLY A 55 -10.74 -3.33 -4.72
N LYS A 56 -10.28 -2.09 -4.68
CA LYS A 56 -8.98 -1.76 -4.12
C LYS A 56 -9.16 -1.11 -2.75
N TRP A 57 -8.09 -1.05 -2.00
CA TRP A 57 -8.06 -0.52 -0.65
C TRP A 57 -6.91 0.47 -0.50
N SER A 58 -7.01 1.36 0.47
CA SER A 58 -5.91 2.26 0.78
C SER A 58 -5.65 2.31 2.27
N ARG A 59 -4.41 2.57 2.64
CA ARG A 59 -4.02 2.90 4.00
C ARG A 59 -3.19 4.18 3.99
N ARG A 60 -3.37 4.99 5.01
CA ARG A 60 -2.61 6.23 5.14
C ARG A 60 -1.18 5.93 5.54
N ILE A 61 -0.23 6.49 4.81
CA ILE A 61 1.19 6.42 5.16
C ILE A 61 1.55 7.70 5.91
N THR A 62 1.30 8.84 5.28
CA THR A 62 1.46 10.18 5.86
C THR A 62 0.20 10.95 5.50
N GLN A 63 0.15 12.22 5.89
CA GLN A 63 -0.98 13.06 5.53
C GLN A 63 -1.12 13.20 4.01
N GLU A 64 0.00 13.13 3.30
CA GLU A 64 0.05 13.34 1.86
C GLU A 64 0.03 12.04 1.05
N HIS A 65 0.55 10.97 1.61
CA HIS A 65 0.78 9.73 0.86
C HIS A 65 -0.08 8.57 1.34
N ARG A 66 -0.53 7.75 0.40
CA ARG A 66 -1.34 6.57 0.70
C ARG A 66 -0.76 5.35 0.00
N LEU A 67 -0.94 4.22 0.67
CA LEU A 67 -0.60 2.91 0.13
C LEU A 67 -1.88 2.32 -0.47
N VAL A 68 -1.88 2.08 -1.77
CA VAL A 68 -3.03 1.51 -2.46
C VAL A 68 -2.74 0.06 -2.81
N TYR A 69 -3.66 -0.82 -2.48
CA TYR A 69 -3.46 -2.25 -2.70
C TYR A 69 -4.77 -2.94 -3.05
N GLU A 70 -4.66 -4.11 -3.63
CA GLU A 70 -5.80 -4.94 -3.97
C GLU A 70 -5.63 -6.30 -3.31
N VAL A 71 -6.73 -6.87 -2.79
CA VAL A 71 -6.71 -8.19 -2.18
C VAL A 71 -7.39 -9.15 -3.14
N LYS A 72 -6.66 -10.18 -3.55
CA LYS A 72 -7.14 -11.14 -4.52
C LYS A 72 -6.78 -12.54 -4.05
N ASP A 73 -7.78 -13.27 -3.54
CA ASP A 73 -7.57 -14.62 -3.01
C ASP A 73 -6.44 -14.62 -1.97
N GLU A 74 -5.35 -15.32 -2.24
CA GLU A 74 -4.22 -15.41 -1.32
C GLU A 74 -3.13 -14.39 -1.62
N THR A 75 -3.41 -13.41 -2.48
CA THR A 75 -2.41 -12.44 -2.91
C THR A 75 -2.82 -11.01 -2.60
N ILE A 76 -1.86 -10.22 -2.13
CA ILE A 76 -1.99 -8.78 -2.00
C ILE A 76 -1.17 -8.18 -3.14
N ILE A 77 -1.79 -7.31 -3.93
CA ILE A 77 -1.10 -6.59 -4.99
C ILE A 77 -0.95 -5.14 -4.55
N VAL A 78 0.28 -4.71 -4.27
CA VAL A 78 0.56 -3.32 -3.91
C VAL A 78 0.66 -2.53 -5.20
N ILE A 79 -0.23 -1.55 -5.37
CA ILE A 79 -0.38 -0.80 -6.61
C ILE A 79 0.47 0.45 -6.61
N SER A 80 0.43 1.22 -5.52
CA SER A 80 1.24 2.43 -5.41
C SER A 80 1.52 2.73 -3.95
N CYS A 81 2.61 3.44 -3.70
CA CYS A 81 3.07 3.74 -2.34
C CYS A 81 3.31 5.23 -2.10
N ARG A 82 2.97 6.07 -3.05
CA ARG A 82 3.16 7.52 -2.92
C ARG A 82 1.94 8.26 -3.46
N TYR A 83 1.72 9.47 -2.91
CA TYR A 83 0.69 10.39 -3.31
C TYR A 83 -0.71 9.89 -3.04
N HIS A 84 -1.67 10.76 -3.24
CA HIS A 84 -3.07 10.40 -3.14
C HIS A 84 -3.50 9.68 -4.41
N TYR A 85 -4.51 8.85 -4.27
CA TYR A 85 -5.27 8.37 -5.41
C TYR A 85 -6.39 9.39 -5.69
N ASP A 86 -6.78 9.50 -6.91
CA ASP A 86 -7.92 10.36 -7.28
C ASP A 86 -8.89 9.62 -8.16
#